data_2323988f4389f1079d250aef082b3f3d
#
_entry.id   2323988f4389f1079d250aef082b3f3d
#
_cell.length_a   1.000
_cell.length_b   1.000
_cell.length_c   1.000
_cell.angle_alpha   90.00
_cell.angle_beta   90.00
_cell.angle_gamma   90.00
#
_symmetry.space_group_name_H-M   'P 1'
#
loop_
_entity.id
_entity.type
_entity.pdbx_description
1 polymer ?
#
loop_
_entity_poly.entity_id
_entity_poly.type
_entity_poly.pdbx_seq_one_letter_code
_entity_poly.pdbx_strand_id
1 'polypeptide(L)'
;MNIIDWILYIPLVFCVCYLLLYAIASKFYRAPQYPEARTLRRIVVLFPAYKEDRVIVASIQSFLEQDYPKELYEIIVISDQMRPETNDALAALPIRLLLSLIHI
;
A
#
# COMPACT_ATOMS: atom_id res chain seq x y z
N MET A 1 -7.55 48.65 -4.48
CA MET A 1 -6.91 47.62 -3.65
C MET A 1 -5.99 48.26 -2.63
N ASN A 2 -6.15 47.84 -1.38
CA ASN A 2 -5.26 48.23 -0.31
C ASN A 2 -3.94 47.46 -0.37
N ILE A 3 -2.93 47.99 0.33
CA ILE A 3 -1.65 47.28 0.50
C ILE A 3 -1.87 45.92 1.11
N ILE A 4 -2.83 45.78 2.04
CA ILE A 4 -3.17 44.52 2.67
C ILE A 4 -3.66 43.50 1.66
N ASP A 5 -4.49 43.93 0.70
CA ASP A 5 -4.98 43.06 -0.38
C ASP A 5 -3.83 42.51 -1.23
N TRP A 6 -2.85 43.33 -1.54
CA TRP A 6 -1.66 42.91 -2.28
C TRP A 6 -0.80 41.96 -1.50
N ILE A 7 -0.64 42.20 -0.20
CA ILE A 7 0.15 41.34 0.67
C ILE A 7 -0.46 39.92 0.74
N LEU A 8 -1.78 39.82 0.73
CA LEU A 8 -2.47 38.52 0.71
C LEU A 8 -2.53 37.89 -0.67
N TYR A 9 -2.71 38.71 -1.70
CA TYR A 9 -2.93 38.24 -3.06
C TYR A 9 -1.65 37.68 -3.70
N ILE A 10 -0.52 38.36 -3.56
CA ILE A 10 0.73 37.93 -4.19
C ILE A 10 1.19 36.56 -3.73
N PRO A 11 1.26 36.24 -2.42
CA PRO A 11 1.61 34.90 -1.97
C PRO A 11 0.62 33.85 -2.43
N LEU A 12 -0.67 34.18 -2.47
CA LEU A 12 -1.69 33.24 -2.93
C LEU A 12 -1.51 32.89 -4.39
N VAL A 13 -1.29 33.87 -5.25
CA VAL A 13 -1.03 33.66 -6.67
C VAL A 13 0.22 32.83 -6.87
N PHE A 14 1.27 33.11 -6.10
CA PHE A 14 2.51 32.35 -6.16
C PHE A 14 2.28 30.88 -5.82
N CYS A 15 1.51 30.58 -4.77
CA CYS A 15 1.18 29.20 -4.38
C CYS A 15 0.36 28.50 -5.45
N VAL A 16 -0.63 29.16 -6.02
CA VAL A 16 -1.46 28.58 -7.08
C VAL A 16 -0.63 28.27 -8.32
N CYS A 17 0.25 29.19 -8.73
CA CYS A 17 1.15 28.98 -9.87
C CYS A 17 2.11 27.80 -9.61
N TYR A 18 2.60 27.67 -8.40
CA TYR A 18 3.46 26.55 -7.99
C TYR A 18 2.75 25.21 -8.14
N LEU A 19 1.53 25.11 -7.61
CA LEU A 19 0.74 23.89 -7.73
C LEU A 19 0.39 23.58 -9.19
N LEU A 20 0.06 24.60 -9.97
CA LEU A 20 -0.24 24.44 -11.38
C LEU A 20 0.98 23.93 -12.15
N LEU A 21 2.16 24.44 -11.84
CA LEU A 21 3.41 23.99 -12.44
C LEU A 21 3.63 22.49 -12.20
N TYR A 22 3.44 22.02 -10.97
CA TYR A 22 3.54 20.60 -10.65
C TYR A 22 2.50 19.76 -11.37
N ALA A 23 1.26 20.26 -11.45
CA ALA A 23 0.19 19.55 -12.15
C ALA A 23 0.50 19.39 -13.64
N ILE A 24 1.05 20.43 -14.28
CA ILE A 24 1.46 20.37 -15.69
C ILE A 24 2.65 19.42 -15.86
N ALA A 25 3.65 19.50 -14.99
CA ALA A 25 4.82 18.66 -15.04
C ALA A 25 4.48 17.17 -14.89
N SER A 26 3.45 16.84 -14.11
CA SER A 26 3.03 15.46 -13.92
C SER A 26 2.52 14.80 -15.20
N LYS A 27 1.99 15.58 -16.14
CA LYS A 27 1.52 15.06 -17.43
C LYS A 27 2.66 14.64 -18.34
N PHE A 28 3.82 15.22 -18.17
CA PHE A 28 5.01 14.88 -18.95
C PHE A 28 5.83 13.77 -18.32
N TYR A 29 5.47 13.34 -17.13
CA TYR A 29 6.15 12.23 -16.46
C TYR A 29 5.80 10.92 -17.16
N ARG A 30 6.83 10.17 -17.49
CA ARG A 30 6.68 8.80 -17.99
C ARG A 30 7.22 7.85 -16.94
N ALA A 31 6.38 6.92 -16.52
CA ALA A 31 6.82 5.90 -15.59
C ALA A 31 7.96 5.08 -16.23
N PRO A 32 9.04 4.79 -15.47
CA PRO A 32 10.09 3.94 -16.00
C PRO A 32 9.53 2.58 -16.34
N GLN A 33 9.85 2.09 -17.54
CA GLN A 33 9.48 0.75 -17.95
C GLN A 33 10.61 -0.19 -17.55
N TYR A 34 10.28 -1.14 -16.68
CA TYR A 34 11.25 -2.15 -16.29
C TYR A 34 11.21 -3.31 -17.28
N PRO A 35 12.37 -3.89 -17.63
CA PRO A 35 12.38 -5.06 -18.50
C PRO A 35 11.69 -6.23 -17.80
N GLU A 36 11.13 -7.13 -18.61
CA GLU A 36 10.56 -8.36 -18.06
C GLU A 36 11.62 -9.18 -17.34
N ALA A 37 11.22 -9.83 -16.28
CA ALA A 37 12.12 -10.67 -15.51
C ALA A 37 12.57 -11.87 -16.34
N ARG A 38 13.87 -12.12 -16.41
CA ARG A 38 14.41 -13.29 -17.10
C ARG A 38 14.07 -14.59 -16.39
N THR A 39 14.05 -14.52 -15.06
CA THR A 39 13.68 -15.65 -14.20
C THR A 39 12.76 -15.16 -13.11
N LEU A 40 11.69 -15.91 -12.85
CA LEU A 40 10.80 -15.63 -11.73
C LEU A 40 11.38 -16.25 -10.48
N ARG A 41 11.54 -15.44 -9.45
CA ARG A 41 12.10 -15.88 -8.18
C ARG A 41 11.00 -16.27 -7.20
N ARG A 42 11.34 -17.18 -6.30
CA ARG A 42 10.48 -17.50 -5.19
C ARG A 42 10.49 -16.38 -4.16
N ILE A 43 9.32 -15.92 -3.77
CA ILE A 43 9.16 -14.77 -2.88
C ILE A 43 8.31 -15.20 -1.69
N VAL A 44 8.73 -14.76 -0.51
CA VAL A 44 7.95 -14.91 0.73
C VAL A 44 7.51 -13.52 1.16
N VAL A 45 6.21 -13.32 1.34
CA VAL A 45 5.64 -12.05 1.75
C VAL A 45 5.16 -12.16 3.18
N LEU A 46 5.66 -11.30 4.04
CA LEU A 46 5.30 -11.27 5.46
C LEU A 46 4.33 -10.13 5.72
N PHE A 47 3.20 -10.45 6.34
CA PHE A 47 2.20 -9.47 6.77
C PHE A 47 2.12 -9.48 8.29
N PRO A 48 2.91 -8.65 8.98
CA PRO A 48 2.72 -8.49 10.42
C PRO A 48 1.46 -7.66 10.67
N ALA A 49 0.49 -8.24 11.34
CA ALA A 49 -0.81 -7.62 11.57
C ALA A 49 -1.10 -7.54 13.07
N TYR A 50 -1.24 -6.31 13.56
CA TYR A 50 -1.56 -6.02 14.94
C TYR A 50 -2.89 -5.26 14.98
N LYS A 51 -3.93 -5.90 15.52
CA LYS A 51 -5.28 -5.30 15.62
C LYS A 51 -5.81 -4.73 14.30
N GLU A 52 -5.46 -5.37 13.18
CA GLU A 52 -5.84 -4.92 11.83
C GLU A 52 -7.06 -5.66 11.30
N ASP A 53 -8.01 -6.01 12.17
CA ASP A 53 -9.19 -6.83 11.82
C ASP A 53 -9.99 -6.28 10.65
N ARG A 54 -10.05 -4.95 10.51
CA ARG A 54 -10.89 -4.30 9.50
C ARG A 54 -10.35 -4.46 8.08
N VAL A 55 -9.03 -4.54 7.93
CA VAL A 55 -8.39 -4.39 6.63
C VAL A 55 -7.59 -5.61 6.19
N ILE A 56 -7.18 -6.47 7.14
CA ILE A 56 -6.21 -7.53 6.83
C ILE A 56 -6.76 -8.55 5.82
N VAL A 57 -7.99 -9.00 5.99
CA VAL A 57 -8.57 -10.02 5.10
C VAL A 57 -8.68 -9.49 3.68
N ALA A 58 -9.21 -8.25 3.53
CA ALA A 58 -9.35 -7.63 2.23
C ALA A 58 -7.99 -7.38 1.56
N SER A 59 -6.99 -6.98 2.34
CA SER A 59 -5.63 -6.75 1.84
C SER A 59 -5.00 -8.05 1.33
N ILE A 60 -5.16 -9.15 2.07
CA ILE A 60 -4.63 -10.45 1.67
C ILE A 60 -5.36 -10.97 0.42
N GLN A 61 -6.68 -10.83 0.36
CA GLN A 61 -7.46 -11.23 -0.81
C GLN A 61 -7.02 -10.46 -2.05
N SER A 62 -6.82 -9.16 -1.91
CA SER A 62 -6.32 -8.31 -3.00
C SER A 62 -4.93 -8.75 -3.45
N PHE A 63 -4.06 -9.09 -2.51
CA PHE A 63 -2.71 -9.56 -2.83
C PHE A 63 -2.74 -10.91 -3.56
N LEU A 64 -3.68 -11.79 -3.25
CA LEU A 64 -3.81 -13.09 -3.89
C LEU A 64 -4.28 -13.00 -5.35
N GLU A 65 -4.81 -11.86 -5.77
CA GLU A 65 -5.25 -11.63 -7.14
C GLU A 65 -4.14 -11.20 -8.09
N GLN A 66 -2.90 -11.05 -7.60
CA GLN A 66 -1.81 -10.58 -8.43
C GLN A 66 -1.42 -11.58 -9.51
N ASP A 67 -0.91 -11.05 -10.62
CA ASP A 67 -0.46 -11.85 -11.77
C ASP A 67 0.98 -12.33 -11.54
N TYR A 68 1.12 -13.32 -10.68
CA TYR A 68 2.40 -13.99 -10.39
C TYR A 68 2.12 -15.45 -10.08
N PRO A 69 2.98 -16.40 -10.52
CA PRO A 69 2.73 -17.83 -10.27
C PRO A 69 2.60 -18.13 -8.78
N LYS A 70 1.48 -18.74 -8.41
CA LYS A 70 1.17 -19.05 -7.02
C LYS A 70 2.15 -20.02 -6.36
N GLU A 71 2.80 -20.84 -7.19
CA GLU A 71 3.82 -21.79 -6.73
C GLU A 71 5.12 -21.10 -6.29
N LEU A 72 5.34 -19.86 -6.75
CA LEU A 72 6.57 -19.12 -6.53
C LEU A 72 6.46 -18.07 -5.43
N TYR A 73 5.30 -17.92 -4.81
CA TYR A 73 5.20 -17.04 -3.65
C TYR A 73 4.40 -17.67 -2.53
N GLU A 74 4.76 -17.31 -1.33
CA GLU A 74 4.10 -17.75 -0.11
C GLU A 74 3.75 -16.49 0.71
N ILE A 75 2.53 -16.44 1.23
CA ILE A 75 2.08 -15.36 2.10
C ILE A 75 2.04 -15.90 3.52
N ILE A 76 2.75 -15.23 4.42
CA ILE A 76 2.77 -15.54 5.84
C ILE A 76 2.19 -14.35 6.58
N VAL A 77 1.10 -14.58 7.30
CA VAL A 77 0.47 -13.54 8.12
C VAL A 77 0.80 -13.83 9.58
N ILE A 78 1.39 -12.85 10.24
CA ILE A 78 1.65 -12.91 11.68
C ILE A 78 0.53 -12.15 12.37
N SER A 79 -0.39 -12.88 12.97
CA SER A 79 -1.56 -12.32 13.64
C SER A 79 -1.23 -12.04 15.11
N ASP A 80 -1.36 -10.77 15.50
CA ASP A 80 -1.15 -10.35 16.88
C ASP A 80 -2.38 -9.60 17.36
N GLN A 81 -3.04 -10.11 18.40
CA GLN A 81 -4.24 -9.54 19.01
C GLN A 81 -5.38 -9.31 18.03
N MET A 82 -5.55 -10.22 17.08
CA MET A 82 -6.67 -10.23 16.17
C MET A 82 -7.84 -10.99 16.77
N ARG A 83 -9.06 -10.68 16.31
CA ARG A 83 -10.24 -11.40 16.77
C ARG A 83 -10.24 -12.84 16.26
N PRO A 84 -10.83 -13.80 17.00
CA PRO A 84 -10.92 -15.17 16.52
C PRO A 84 -11.61 -15.30 15.16
N GLU A 85 -12.63 -14.50 14.89
CA GLU A 85 -13.33 -14.51 13.60
C GLU A 85 -12.40 -14.13 12.46
N THR A 86 -11.52 -13.13 12.69
CA THR A 86 -10.53 -12.70 11.71
C THR A 86 -9.49 -13.80 11.47
N ASN A 87 -9.03 -14.45 12.52
CA ASN A 87 -8.09 -15.57 12.41
C ASN A 87 -8.71 -16.72 11.62
N ASP A 88 -9.98 -17.03 11.86
CA ASP A 88 -10.68 -18.09 11.12
C ASP A 88 -10.82 -17.71 9.63
N ALA A 89 -11.14 -16.45 9.33
CA ALA A 89 -11.23 -15.98 7.95
C ALA A 89 -9.87 -16.07 7.24
N LEU A 90 -8.79 -15.72 7.92
CA LEU A 90 -7.44 -15.83 7.36
C LEU A 90 -7.03 -17.28 7.15
N ALA A 91 -7.39 -18.16 8.07
CA ALA A 91 -7.07 -19.59 7.97
C ALA A 91 -7.78 -20.27 6.78
N ALA A 92 -8.88 -19.70 6.30
CA ALA A 92 -9.59 -20.20 5.14
C ALA A 92 -8.92 -19.82 3.81
N LEU A 93 -7.96 -18.89 3.83
CA LEU A 93 -7.22 -18.45 2.64
C LEU A 93 -5.99 -19.32 2.43
N PRO A 94 -5.47 -19.41 1.17
CA PRO A 94 -4.25 -20.18 0.88
C PRO A 94 -2.99 -19.45 1.36
N ILE A 95 -2.88 -19.25 2.66
CA ILE A 95 -1.77 -18.57 3.32
C ILE A 95 -1.31 -19.37 4.53
N ARG A 96 -0.14 -19.01 5.04
CA ARG A 96 0.32 -19.54 6.32
C ARG A 96 0.01 -18.52 7.41
N LEU A 97 -0.75 -18.92 8.41
CA LEU A 97 -1.12 -18.07 9.53
C LEU A 97 -0.30 -18.44 10.75
N LEU A 98 0.42 -17.47 11.30
CA LEU A 98 1.14 -17.61 12.56
C LEU A 98 0.46 -16.73 13.60
N LEU A 99 0.11 -17.34 14.73
CA LEU A 99 -0.50 -16.61 15.83
C LEU A 99 0.59 -16.19 16.81
N SER A 100 0.66 -14.92 17.10
CA SER A 100 1.60 -14.37 18.08
C SER A 100 1.00 -14.47 19.47
N LEU A 101 1.70 -15.12 20.38
CA LEU A 101 1.32 -15.23 21.78
C LEU A 101 2.05 -14.22 22.66
N ILE A 102 2.99 -13.50 22.10
CA ILE A 102 3.84 -12.55 22.82
C ILE A 102 3.64 -11.16 22.23
N HIS A 103 3.37 -10.20 23.09
CA HIS A 103 3.36 -8.80 22.68
C HIS A 103 4.78 -8.33 22.40
N ILE A 104 4.96 -7.82 21.22
CA ILE A 104 6.20 -7.16 20.85
C ILE A 104 6.01 -5.67 20.93
#